data_ebd9238507462b80448d1599b74059b8
#
_entry.id   ebd9238507462b80448d1599b74059b8
#
_cell.length_a   1.000
_cell.length_b   1.000
_cell.length_c   1.000
_cell.angle_alpha   90.00
_cell.angle_beta   90.00
_cell.angle_gamma   90.00
#
_symmetry.space_group_name_H-M   'P 1'
#
loop_
_entity.id
_entity.type
_entity.pdbx_description
1 polymer ?
#
loop_
_entity_poly.entity_id
_entity_poly.type
_entity_poly.pdbx_seq_one_letter_code
_entity_poly.pdbx_strand_id
1 'polypeptide(L)'
;MNLRPFRNIKRRKTKKIKLGNVEIGGDAPISVQSMTNTLTTDIKATIKQINELEKAGVDIVRVSCPDKDSSLALKKIIKNVNVPIVADIHFHYKRAIEAATSGAHCLRINPGNIGSKEKVKDVIKAAKDYDCAIRIGVNAGSRKKYFRKI
;
A
#
# COMPACT_ATOMS: atom_id res chain seq x y z
N MET A 1 -37.74 13.21 -10.04
CA MET A 1 -36.32 12.80 -9.75
C MET A 1 -36.16 11.37 -10.23
N ASN A 2 -35.48 11.13 -11.35
CA ASN A 2 -35.25 9.78 -11.83
C ASN A 2 -34.13 9.14 -10.98
N LEU A 3 -34.53 8.38 -9.98
CA LEU A 3 -33.62 7.50 -9.25
C LEU A 3 -33.11 6.45 -10.24
N ARG A 4 -31.81 6.37 -10.43
CA ARG A 4 -31.19 5.31 -11.24
C ARG A 4 -31.64 3.97 -10.69
N PRO A 5 -32.06 3.02 -11.53
CA PRO A 5 -32.52 1.73 -11.07
C PRO A 5 -31.41 1.04 -10.26
N PHE A 6 -31.80 0.47 -9.12
CA PHE A 6 -30.89 -0.26 -8.23
C PHE A 6 -30.28 -1.44 -9.01
N ARG A 7 -28.99 -1.42 -9.27
CA ARG A 7 -28.30 -2.55 -9.88
C ARG A 7 -27.90 -3.54 -8.80
N ASN A 8 -28.52 -4.70 -8.79
CA ASN A 8 -28.02 -5.85 -8.03
C ASN A 8 -26.69 -6.32 -8.65
N ILE A 9 -25.58 -5.81 -8.15
CA ILE A 9 -24.25 -6.23 -8.60
C ILE A 9 -23.86 -7.46 -7.79
N LYS A 10 -23.81 -8.64 -8.41
CA LYS A 10 -23.23 -9.83 -7.82
C LYS A 10 -21.72 -9.61 -7.62
N ARG A 11 -21.31 -9.34 -6.41
CA ARG A 11 -19.89 -9.19 -6.07
C ARG A 11 -19.27 -10.55 -5.77
N ARG A 12 -18.04 -10.78 -6.26
CA ARG A 12 -17.26 -11.97 -5.88
C ARG A 12 -16.96 -11.91 -4.38
N LYS A 13 -17.15 -13.01 -3.67
CA LYS A 13 -16.70 -13.15 -2.28
C LYS A 13 -15.17 -13.09 -2.26
N THR A 14 -14.61 -12.19 -1.47
CA THR A 14 -13.17 -12.03 -1.27
C THR A 14 -12.80 -12.46 0.14
N LYS A 15 -11.53 -12.86 0.32
CA LYS A 15 -10.98 -13.09 1.65
C LYS A 15 -10.77 -11.74 2.36
N LYS A 16 -11.03 -11.71 3.65
CA LYS A 16 -10.70 -10.57 4.49
C LYS A 16 -9.21 -10.60 4.83
N ILE A 17 -8.54 -9.47 4.70
CA ILE A 17 -7.15 -9.27 5.09
C ILE A 17 -7.05 -8.09 6.05
N LYS A 18 -5.98 -8.01 6.83
CA LYS A 18 -5.72 -6.91 7.75
C LYS A 18 -4.57 -6.04 7.26
N LEU A 19 -4.74 -4.74 7.40
CA LEU A 19 -3.70 -3.72 7.28
C LEU A 19 -3.58 -3.02 8.64
N GLY A 20 -2.66 -3.45 9.47
CA GLY A 20 -2.66 -3.00 10.85
C GLY A 20 -4.01 -3.29 11.52
N ASN A 21 -4.72 -2.25 11.97
CA ASN A 21 -6.04 -2.34 12.60
C ASN A 21 -7.22 -2.26 11.61
N VAL A 22 -6.98 -2.03 10.30
CA VAL A 22 -8.03 -1.89 9.29
C VAL A 22 -8.23 -3.19 8.54
N GLU A 23 -9.47 -3.68 8.49
CA GLU A 23 -9.87 -4.85 7.70
C GLU A 23 -10.25 -4.45 6.27
N ILE A 24 -9.85 -5.26 5.28
CA ILE A 24 -10.14 -5.03 3.85
C ILE A 24 -10.64 -6.31 3.22
N GLY A 25 -11.69 -6.21 2.41
CA GLY A 25 -12.30 -7.34 1.70
C GLY A 25 -13.29 -8.11 2.57
N GLY A 26 -13.85 -9.19 2.05
CA GLY A 26 -14.94 -9.92 2.70
C GLY A 26 -16.14 -9.00 2.98
N ASP A 27 -16.63 -9.02 4.20
CA ASP A 27 -17.73 -8.19 4.68
C ASP A 27 -17.24 -6.94 5.44
N ALA A 28 -15.95 -6.60 5.35
CA ALA A 28 -15.39 -5.41 5.99
C ALA A 28 -16.01 -4.13 5.39
N PRO A 29 -16.16 -3.07 6.21
CA PRO A 29 -16.58 -1.76 5.73
C PRO A 29 -15.66 -1.23 4.62
N ILE A 30 -16.18 -0.30 3.81
CA ILE A 30 -15.36 0.40 2.81
C ILE A 30 -14.40 1.31 3.55
N SER A 31 -13.10 1.11 3.33
CA SER A 31 -12.05 1.96 3.89
C SER A 31 -11.70 3.12 2.96
N VAL A 32 -11.44 4.28 3.55
CA VAL A 32 -11.01 5.49 2.85
C VAL A 32 -9.48 5.57 2.89
N GLN A 33 -8.85 5.67 1.73
CA GLN A 33 -7.40 5.83 1.61
C GLN A 33 -7.03 7.12 0.92
N SER A 34 -6.03 7.82 1.47
CA SER A 34 -5.37 8.96 0.81
C SER A 34 -3.87 8.71 0.67
N MET A 35 -3.17 9.66 0.10
CA MET A 35 -1.72 9.61 -0.10
C MET A 35 -1.09 10.95 0.26
N THR A 36 0.09 10.90 0.90
CA THR A 36 0.89 12.11 1.14
C THR A 36 1.50 12.65 -0.16
N ASN A 37 1.66 13.95 -0.23
CA ASN A 37 2.36 14.65 -1.31
C ASN A 37 3.66 15.33 -0.84
N THR A 38 4.05 15.10 0.42
CA THR A 38 5.32 15.55 0.99
C THR A 38 6.48 14.66 0.55
N LEU A 39 7.70 15.16 0.62
CA LEU A 39 8.88 14.31 0.54
C LEU A 39 8.93 13.42 1.78
N THR A 40 9.00 12.11 1.58
CA THR A 40 8.98 11.14 2.70
C THR A 40 10.18 11.32 3.64
N THR A 41 11.29 11.82 3.13
CA THR A 41 12.49 12.18 3.91
C THR A 41 12.26 13.40 4.83
N ASP A 42 11.29 14.26 4.52
CA ASP A 42 10.81 15.28 5.45
C ASP A 42 9.79 14.65 6.41
N ILE A 43 10.32 14.01 7.44
CA ILE A 43 9.54 13.23 8.42
C ILE A 43 8.51 14.12 9.12
N LYS A 44 8.87 15.37 9.48
CA LYS A 44 7.96 16.27 10.20
C LYS A 44 6.77 16.68 9.33
N ALA A 45 7.02 17.11 8.11
CA ALA A 45 5.97 17.49 7.17
C ALA A 45 5.08 16.28 6.83
N THR A 46 5.65 15.10 6.65
CA THR A 46 4.91 13.87 6.35
C THR A 46 4.02 13.45 7.52
N ILE A 47 4.51 13.46 8.76
CA ILE A 47 3.71 13.16 9.95
C ILE A 47 2.57 14.18 10.10
N LYS A 48 2.85 15.48 9.93
CA LYS A 48 1.84 16.52 10.00
C LYS A 48 0.72 16.26 8.99
N GLN A 49 1.05 15.98 7.73
CA GLN A 49 0.06 15.70 6.70
C GLN A 49 -0.74 14.42 6.99
N ILE A 50 -0.10 13.36 7.48
CA ILE A 50 -0.81 12.13 7.86
C ILE A 50 -1.83 12.41 8.97
N ASN A 51 -1.46 13.18 9.99
CA ASN A 51 -2.37 13.54 11.08
C ASN A 51 -3.53 14.43 10.60
N GLU A 52 -3.31 15.29 9.62
CA GLU A 52 -4.37 16.08 8.98
C GLU A 52 -5.34 15.18 8.20
N LEU A 53 -4.82 14.18 7.47
CA LEU A 53 -5.62 13.19 6.75
C LEU A 53 -6.43 12.31 7.71
N GLU A 54 -5.83 11.87 8.81
CA GLU A 54 -6.52 11.09 9.87
C GLU A 54 -7.69 11.90 10.46
N LYS A 55 -7.47 13.16 10.80
CA LYS A 55 -8.53 14.06 11.29
C LYS A 55 -9.66 14.26 10.27
N ALA A 56 -9.34 14.20 8.97
CA ALA A 56 -10.32 14.27 7.90
C ALA A 56 -11.08 12.94 7.66
N GLY A 57 -10.80 11.88 8.44
CA GLY A 57 -11.51 10.61 8.37
C GLY A 57 -10.90 9.57 7.43
N VAL A 58 -9.60 9.67 7.15
CA VAL A 58 -8.87 8.67 6.36
C VAL A 58 -8.51 7.46 7.24
N ASP A 59 -8.83 6.25 6.77
CA ASP A 59 -8.53 5.00 7.47
C ASP A 59 -7.11 4.50 7.19
N ILE A 60 -6.56 4.80 6.01
CA ILE A 60 -5.27 4.28 5.53
C ILE A 60 -4.52 5.39 4.78
N VAL A 61 -3.23 5.55 5.03
CA VAL A 61 -2.41 6.52 4.29
C VAL A 61 -1.31 5.81 3.50
N ARG A 62 -1.15 6.19 2.23
CA ARG A 62 -0.08 5.72 1.36
C ARG A 62 1.05 6.74 1.34
N VAL A 63 2.29 6.27 1.49
CA VAL A 63 3.51 7.08 1.52
C VAL A 63 4.48 6.56 0.47
N SER A 64 5.04 7.45 -0.33
CA SER A 64 5.96 7.11 -1.42
C SER A 64 7.33 6.67 -0.88
N CYS A 65 7.89 5.59 -1.43
CA CYS A 65 9.22 5.06 -1.06
C CYS A 65 10.07 4.85 -2.32
N PRO A 66 10.52 5.92 -2.97
CA PRO A 66 11.31 5.82 -4.20
C PRO A 66 12.75 5.39 -3.96
N ASP A 67 13.32 5.70 -2.80
CA ASP A 67 14.73 5.52 -2.47
C ASP A 67 14.92 4.94 -1.05
N LYS A 68 16.19 4.73 -0.68
CA LYS A 68 16.59 4.14 0.60
C LYS A 68 16.24 5.05 1.77
N ASP A 69 16.49 6.34 1.64
CA ASP A 69 16.29 7.29 2.73
C ASP A 69 14.80 7.42 3.07
N SER A 70 13.93 7.40 2.04
CA SER A 70 12.48 7.33 2.21
C SER A 70 12.05 6.07 2.93
N SER A 71 12.60 4.89 2.59
CA SER A 71 12.24 3.63 3.27
C SER A 71 12.71 3.59 4.72
N LEU A 72 13.84 4.20 5.04
CA LEU A 72 14.34 4.32 6.41
C LEU A 72 13.54 5.34 7.23
N ALA A 73 13.11 6.43 6.62
CA ALA A 73 12.28 7.45 7.26
C ALA A 73 10.94 6.88 7.76
N LEU A 74 10.40 5.85 7.09
CA LEU A 74 9.14 5.19 7.49
C LEU A 74 9.14 4.74 8.95
N LYS A 75 10.25 4.24 9.47
CA LYS A 75 10.34 3.79 10.86
C LYS A 75 10.00 4.89 11.87
N LYS A 76 10.42 6.12 11.59
CA LYS A 76 10.12 7.28 12.44
C LYS A 76 8.69 7.77 12.19
N ILE A 77 8.23 7.78 10.94
CA ILE A 77 6.87 8.19 10.58
C ILE A 77 5.85 7.27 11.26
N ILE A 78 5.97 5.95 11.08
CA ILE A 78 5.03 4.95 11.61
C ILE A 78 4.91 5.01 13.12
N LYS A 79 6.01 5.30 13.84
CA LYS A 79 5.98 5.44 15.30
C LYS A 79 5.19 6.66 15.81
N ASN A 80 4.91 7.63 14.95
CA ASN A 80 4.30 8.90 15.33
C ASN A 80 2.93 9.14 14.66
N VAL A 81 2.31 8.10 14.10
CA VAL A 81 0.98 8.15 13.48
C VAL A 81 0.15 6.95 13.92
N ASN A 82 -1.18 7.07 13.91
CA ASN A 82 -2.07 5.99 14.35
C ASN A 82 -2.70 5.21 13.19
N VAL A 83 -2.78 5.83 12.01
CA VAL A 83 -3.36 5.17 10.82
C VAL A 83 -2.36 4.22 10.17
N PRO A 84 -2.80 3.08 9.65
CA PRO A 84 -1.94 2.16 8.91
C PRO A 84 -1.29 2.81 7.69
N ILE A 85 0.00 2.50 7.51
CA ILE A 85 0.81 3.04 6.42
C ILE A 85 1.02 2.00 5.34
N VAL A 86 0.71 2.39 4.10
CA VAL A 86 1.05 1.65 2.87
C VAL A 86 2.30 2.26 2.26
N ALA A 87 3.38 1.50 2.18
CA ALA A 87 4.59 1.91 1.49
C ALA A 87 4.45 1.69 -0.03
N ASP A 88 4.53 2.76 -0.81
CA ASP A 88 4.42 2.70 -2.27
C ASP A 88 5.79 2.52 -2.90
N ILE A 89 6.07 1.29 -3.34
CA ILE A 89 7.36 0.89 -3.89
C ILE A 89 7.31 0.97 -5.42
N HIS A 90 8.18 1.81 -6.01
CA HIS A 90 8.14 2.07 -7.44
C HIS A 90 8.93 1.05 -8.27
N PHE A 91 10.25 0.87 -7.99
CA PHE A 91 11.11 0.09 -8.88
C PHE A 91 12.03 -0.90 -8.18
N HIS A 92 12.40 -0.69 -6.93
CA HIS A 92 13.49 -1.44 -6.32
C HIS A 92 13.02 -2.36 -5.20
N TYR A 93 13.14 -3.70 -5.37
CA TYR A 93 12.70 -4.69 -4.40
C TYR A 93 13.29 -4.51 -2.99
N LYS A 94 14.54 -4.01 -2.86
CA LYS A 94 15.15 -3.75 -1.56
C LYS A 94 14.38 -2.69 -0.76
N ARG A 95 13.76 -1.70 -1.43
CA ARG A 95 12.91 -0.69 -0.75
C ARG A 95 11.69 -1.34 -0.11
N ALA A 96 11.14 -2.38 -0.75
CA ALA A 96 10.03 -3.14 -0.18
C ALA A 96 10.45 -3.88 1.09
N ILE A 97 11.62 -4.53 1.08
CA ILE A 97 12.17 -5.24 2.24
C ILE A 97 12.43 -4.25 3.39
N GLU A 98 13.08 -3.12 3.11
CA GLU A 98 13.36 -2.08 4.10
C GLU A 98 12.07 -1.46 4.67
N ALA A 99 11.06 -1.24 3.84
CA ALA A 99 9.77 -0.72 4.30
C ALA A 99 9.06 -1.71 5.23
N ALA A 100 9.05 -3.02 4.89
CA ALA A 100 8.51 -4.06 5.76
C ALA A 100 9.24 -4.10 7.10
N THR A 101 10.58 -4.12 7.08
CA THR A 101 11.43 -4.07 8.29
C THR A 101 11.21 -2.81 9.12
N SER A 102 10.85 -1.69 8.47
CA SER A 102 10.53 -0.43 9.15
C SER A 102 9.13 -0.42 9.79
N GLY A 103 8.33 -1.47 9.60
CA GLY A 103 7.00 -1.63 10.19
C GLY A 103 5.85 -1.16 9.29
N ALA A 104 6.04 -1.04 7.98
CA ALA A 104 4.95 -0.74 7.06
C ALA A 104 3.87 -1.83 7.14
N HIS A 105 2.60 -1.45 7.20
CA HIS A 105 1.48 -2.37 7.32
C HIS A 105 1.10 -3.01 5.99
N CYS A 106 1.49 -2.37 4.88
CA CYS A 106 1.28 -2.91 3.53
C CYS A 106 2.35 -2.39 2.57
N LEU A 107 2.78 -3.26 1.66
CA LEU A 107 3.62 -2.89 0.52
C LEU A 107 2.76 -2.81 -0.73
N ARG A 108 2.71 -1.66 -1.38
CA ARG A 108 2.17 -1.55 -2.74
C ARG A 108 3.30 -1.75 -3.73
N ILE A 109 3.22 -2.80 -4.51
CA ILE A 109 4.23 -3.14 -5.51
C ILE A 109 3.60 -3.32 -6.89
N ASN A 110 4.40 -3.08 -7.94
CA ASN A 110 4.11 -3.52 -9.29
C ASN A 110 5.10 -4.62 -9.66
N PRO A 111 4.69 -5.89 -9.71
CA PRO A 111 5.60 -7.01 -9.99
C PRO A 111 6.35 -6.84 -11.32
N GLY A 112 5.77 -6.13 -12.29
CA GLY A 112 6.42 -5.81 -13.55
C GLY A 112 7.64 -4.89 -13.43
N ASN A 113 7.70 -4.06 -12.37
CA ASN A 113 8.76 -3.10 -12.11
C ASN A 113 9.78 -3.58 -11.07
N ILE A 114 9.40 -4.55 -10.22
CA ILE A 114 10.27 -5.06 -9.14
C ILE A 114 11.45 -5.88 -9.68
N GLY A 115 11.26 -6.55 -10.81
CA GLY A 115 12.31 -7.31 -11.49
C GLY A 115 12.02 -8.80 -11.61
N SER A 116 13.03 -9.67 -11.31
CA SER A 116 12.91 -11.11 -11.50
C SER A 116 11.95 -11.78 -10.49
N LYS A 117 11.58 -13.04 -10.78
CA LYS A 117 10.73 -13.82 -9.88
C LYS A 117 11.37 -14.03 -8.50
N GLU A 118 12.68 -14.16 -8.43
CA GLU A 118 13.46 -14.30 -7.19
C GLU A 118 13.31 -13.07 -6.32
N LYS A 119 13.47 -11.86 -6.91
CA LYS A 119 13.29 -10.59 -6.19
C LYS A 119 11.86 -10.43 -5.63
N VAL A 120 10.85 -10.90 -6.39
CA VAL A 120 9.47 -10.90 -5.91
C VAL A 120 9.30 -11.88 -4.74
N LYS A 121 9.94 -13.06 -4.79
CA LYS A 121 9.95 -14.02 -3.67
C LYS A 121 10.57 -13.43 -2.42
N ASP A 122 11.68 -12.68 -2.54
CA ASP A 122 12.32 -12.01 -1.41
C ASP A 122 11.38 -10.99 -0.75
N VAL A 123 10.65 -10.22 -1.57
CA VAL A 123 9.64 -9.28 -1.05
C VAL A 123 8.51 -10.01 -0.33
N ILE A 124 8.00 -11.12 -0.89
CA ILE A 124 6.95 -11.92 -0.27
C ILE A 124 7.44 -12.52 1.06
N LYS A 125 8.67 -12.99 1.10
CA LYS A 125 9.27 -13.51 2.34
C LYS A 125 9.33 -12.43 3.40
N ALA A 126 9.90 -11.26 3.08
CA ALA A 126 9.97 -10.14 4.02
C ALA A 126 8.58 -9.71 4.50
N ALA A 127 7.60 -9.64 3.61
CA ALA A 127 6.23 -9.30 3.99
C ALA A 127 5.61 -10.29 4.98
N LYS A 128 5.89 -11.61 4.81
CA LYS A 128 5.46 -12.65 5.76
C LYS A 128 6.19 -12.54 7.09
N ASP A 129 7.50 -12.33 7.07
CA ASP A 129 8.34 -12.28 8.27
C ASP A 129 7.97 -11.08 9.17
N TYR A 130 7.42 -10.00 8.59
CA TYR A 130 7.05 -8.77 9.29
C TYR A 130 5.53 -8.51 9.32
N ASP A 131 4.69 -9.52 9.08
CA ASP A 131 3.22 -9.43 9.07
C ASP A 131 2.68 -8.24 8.27
N CYS A 132 3.27 -8.04 7.10
CA CYS A 132 2.98 -6.93 6.20
C CYS A 132 2.14 -7.41 5.01
N ALA A 133 0.98 -6.80 4.78
CA ALA A 133 0.15 -7.13 3.63
C ALA A 133 0.80 -6.70 2.30
N ILE A 134 0.39 -7.29 1.19
CA ILE A 134 0.86 -6.89 -0.15
C ILE A 134 -0.32 -6.46 -1.00
N ARG A 135 -0.19 -5.28 -1.62
CA ARG A 135 -1.08 -4.77 -2.65
C ARG A 135 -0.38 -4.80 -4.00
N ILE A 136 -0.96 -5.49 -4.97
CA ILE A 136 -0.46 -5.53 -6.34
C ILE A 136 -1.17 -4.45 -7.16
N GLY A 137 -0.38 -3.49 -7.67
CA GLY A 137 -0.84 -2.48 -8.61
C GLY A 137 -0.19 -2.69 -9.98
N VAL A 138 -1.00 -2.85 -11.02
CA VAL A 138 -0.53 -3.05 -12.40
C VAL A 138 -1.15 -1.97 -13.28
N ASN A 139 -0.34 -1.34 -14.13
CA ASN A 139 -0.80 -0.42 -15.16
C ASN A 139 -0.50 -0.98 -16.56
N ALA A 140 -1.10 -0.37 -17.59
CA ALA A 140 -1.00 -0.85 -18.97
C ALA A 140 0.46 -0.95 -19.46
N GLY A 141 1.33 0.00 -19.08
CA GLY A 141 2.74 0.04 -19.48
C GLY A 141 3.61 -1.05 -18.85
N SER A 142 3.22 -1.58 -17.68
CA SER A 142 3.98 -2.63 -16.98
C SER A 142 3.48 -4.05 -17.25
N ARG A 143 2.47 -4.21 -18.12
CA ARG A 143 1.99 -5.53 -18.54
C ARG A 143 3.05 -6.25 -19.37
N LYS A 144 3.57 -7.37 -18.87
CA LYS A 144 4.39 -8.27 -19.68
C LYS A 144 3.55 -8.85 -20.83
N LYS A 145 4.18 -9.10 -22.00
CA LYS A 145 3.53 -9.62 -23.22
C LYS A 145 2.62 -10.85 -23.02
N TYR A 146 2.81 -11.62 -21.94
CA TYR A 146 2.03 -12.81 -21.63
C TYR A 146 0.55 -12.53 -21.29
N PHE A 147 0.21 -11.32 -20.84
CA PHE A 147 -1.17 -10.93 -20.50
C PHE A 147 -1.89 -10.19 -21.63
N ARG A 148 -1.25 -10.02 -22.80
CA ARG A 148 -1.85 -9.37 -23.98
C ARG A 148 -2.70 -10.31 -24.82
N LYS A 149 -2.86 -11.58 -24.46
CA LYS A 149 -3.57 -12.62 -25.23
C LYS A 149 -4.78 -13.21 -24.50
N ILE A 150 -5.40 -12.46 -23.62
CA ILE A 150 -6.73 -12.81 -23.07
C ILE A 150 -7.69 -11.68 -23.42
#